data_8acbd1c80e42a28e5edf9afde78ed692
#
_entry.id   8acbd1c80e42a28e5edf9afde78ed692
#
_cell.length_a   1.000
_cell.length_b   1.000
_cell.length_c   1.000
_cell.angle_alpha   90.00
_cell.angle_beta   90.00
_cell.angle_gamma   90.00
#
_symmetry.space_group_name_H-M   'P 1'
#
loop_
_entity.id
_entity.type
_entity.pdbx_description
1 polymer ?
#
loop_
_entity_poly.entity_id
_entity_poly.type
_entity_poly.pdbx_seq_one_letter_code
_entity_poly.pdbx_strand_id
1 'polypeptide(L)'
;MVRQPRLRERLWKLAYETFPKILPDANWWFMNYGYEPSDAERYQFGTIDETQFQWRSRAMYHYLAARAMPEAKEVLEVGSGRGGGLRHVAETLKPKRAVGIDFAASAVKFCHKNHRVSSATYLEGNAMAMPFADAEFDVVLNVESCHAYFDQAQFLREVARVLRPGGALYLVDVRADWNWDLLYQWTAEAGLKLHENTDITLNVVRAIELDEPVKNALIKKRVPFWLRGVFKEFAGNVGSQLYERLRNGEIQYRRIVAVKPG
;
A
#
# COMPACT_ATOMS: atom_id res chain seq x y z
N MET A 1 28.20 4.75 6.02
CA MET A 1 27.74 5.19 7.35
C MET A 1 26.45 4.46 7.66
N VAL A 2 26.48 3.39 8.47
CA VAL A 2 25.32 2.59 8.86
C VAL A 2 24.53 3.42 9.88
N ARG A 3 23.53 4.16 9.44
CA ARG A 3 22.63 4.89 10.34
C ARG A 3 21.67 3.88 10.99
N GLN A 4 21.63 3.89 12.31
CA GLN A 4 20.90 3.03 13.23
C GLN A 4 19.47 2.69 12.74
N PRO A 5 19.20 1.48 12.23
CA PRO A 5 17.88 1.10 11.67
C PRO A 5 16.77 1.22 12.70
N ARG A 6 17.04 0.88 13.96
CA ARG A 6 16.07 0.88 15.08
C ARG A 6 15.50 2.25 15.44
N LEU A 7 16.23 3.34 15.22
CA LEU A 7 15.74 4.70 15.54
C LEU A 7 14.73 5.17 14.47
N ARG A 8 15.00 4.89 13.20
CA ARG A 8 14.11 5.22 12.09
C ARG A 8 12.77 4.45 12.20
N GLU A 9 12.83 3.17 12.51
CA GLU A 9 11.66 2.32 12.76
C GLU A 9 10.81 2.85 13.91
N ARG A 10 11.45 3.22 15.04
CA ARG A 10 10.74 3.82 16.19
C ARG A 10 10.09 5.16 15.85
N LEU A 11 10.75 6.00 15.06
CA LEU A 11 10.19 7.28 14.63
C LEU A 11 9.01 7.09 13.67
N TRP A 12 9.09 6.15 12.73
CA TRP A 12 7.98 5.80 11.86
C TRP A 12 6.82 5.19 12.64
N LYS A 13 7.09 4.25 13.55
CA LYS A 13 6.06 3.69 14.44
C LYS A 13 5.39 4.80 15.25
N LEU A 14 6.15 5.70 15.84
CA LEU A 14 5.60 6.84 16.60
C LEU A 14 4.74 7.76 15.72
N ALA A 15 5.17 8.03 14.50
CA ALA A 15 4.41 8.83 13.55
C ALA A 15 3.09 8.13 13.18
N TYR A 16 3.12 6.86 12.80
CA TYR A 16 1.92 6.07 12.48
C TYR A 16 0.98 5.87 13.67
N GLU A 17 1.50 5.79 14.90
CA GLU A 17 0.66 5.71 16.11
C GLU A 17 0.09 7.07 16.54
N THR A 18 0.78 8.17 16.23
CA THR A 18 0.39 9.51 16.67
C THR A 18 -0.53 10.21 15.68
N PHE A 19 -0.31 10.01 14.40
CA PHE A 19 -1.10 10.63 13.32
C PHE A 19 -2.60 10.33 13.40
N PRO A 20 -3.03 9.07 13.62
CA PRO A 20 -4.44 8.75 13.78
C PRO A 20 -5.10 9.37 15.02
N LYS A 21 -4.30 9.71 16.03
CA LYS A 21 -4.81 10.37 17.25
C LYS A 21 -5.05 11.86 17.03
N ILE A 22 -4.28 12.49 16.15
CA ILE A 22 -4.43 13.91 15.78
C ILE A 22 -5.59 14.09 14.81
N LEU A 23 -5.85 13.09 13.93
CA LEU A 23 -6.96 13.06 12.97
C LEU A 23 -7.83 11.82 13.21
N PRO A 24 -8.67 11.79 14.24
CA PRO A 24 -9.49 10.63 14.57
C PRO A 24 -10.70 10.51 13.63
N ASP A 25 -10.53 10.68 12.32
CA ASP A 25 -11.60 10.48 11.36
C ASP A 25 -11.80 8.98 11.11
N ALA A 26 -12.93 8.46 11.58
CA ALA A 26 -13.31 7.07 11.39
C ALA A 26 -13.46 6.69 9.89
N ASN A 27 -13.60 7.67 9.01
CA ASN A 27 -13.77 7.48 7.57
C ASN A 27 -12.44 7.56 6.80
N TRP A 28 -11.33 7.93 7.41
CA TRP A 28 -10.04 7.93 6.75
C TRP A 28 -9.41 6.53 6.81
N TRP A 29 -9.68 5.75 5.78
CA TRP A 29 -9.28 4.34 5.72
C TRP A 29 -8.02 4.07 4.93
N PHE A 30 -7.65 4.99 4.01
CA PHE A 30 -6.52 4.82 3.10
C PHE A 30 -5.43 5.84 3.40
N MET A 31 -4.18 5.42 3.24
CA MET A 31 -3.00 6.24 3.47
C MET A 31 -2.10 6.34 2.22
N ASN A 32 -2.55 5.82 1.08
CA ASN A 32 -1.87 5.94 -0.19
C ASN A 32 -2.23 7.25 -0.92
N TYR A 33 -1.43 7.61 -1.91
CA TYR A 33 -1.58 8.86 -2.65
C TYR A 33 -2.63 8.81 -3.76
N GLY A 34 -3.20 7.64 -4.02
CA GLY A 34 -4.24 7.45 -5.03
C GLY A 34 -3.69 7.04 -6.39
N TYR A 35 -4.59 6.57 -7.23
CA TYR A 35 -4.31 6.11 -8.59
C TYR A 35 -5.42 6.55 -9.54
N GLU A 36 -5.06 7.22 -10.63
CA GLU A 36 -6.00 7.52 -11.72
C GLU A 36 -5.85 6.45 -12.80
N PRO A 37 -6.82 5.53 -12.95
CA PRO A 37 -6.72 4.44 -13.90
C PRO A 37 -6.88 4.93 -15.35
N SER A 38 -6.24 4.23 -16.28
CA SER A 38 -6.45 4.41 -17.71
C SER A 38 -7.78 3.82 -18.17
N ASP A 39 -8.30 4.27 -19.31
CA ASP A 39 -9.51 3.69 -19.91
C ASP A 39 -9.36 2.20 -20.22
N ALA A 40 -8.16 1.77 -20.62
CA ALA A 40 -7.85 0.37 -20.86
C ALA A 40 -7.99 -0.48 -19.58
N GLU A 41 -7.51 0.03 -18.45
CA GLU A 41 -7.66 -0.65 -17.15
C GLU A 41 -9.11 -0.67 -16.68
N ARG A 42 -9.86 0.42 -16.87
CA ARG A 42 -11.31 0.48 -16.58
C ARG A 42 -12.07 -0.56 -17.41
N TYR A 43 -11.72 -0.70 -18.69
CA TYR A 43 -12.31 -1.72 -19.56
C TYR A 43 -11.96 -3.13 -19.13
N GLN A 44 -10.69 -3.39 -18.79
CA GLN A 44 -10.20 -4.74 -18.47
C GLN A 44 -10.65 -5.22 -17.09
N PHE A 45 -10.64 -4.35 -16.07
CA PHE A 45 -10.84 -4.73 -14.66
C PHE A 45 -12.13 -4.17 -14.06
N GLY A 46 -12.96 -3.51 -14.86
CA GLY A 46 -14.18 -2.86 -14.41
C GLY A 46 -13.95 -1.47 -13.80
N THR A 47 -15.03 -0.80 -13.51
CA THR A 47 -15.05 0.52 -12.87
C THR A 47 -15.39 0.39 -11.39
N ILE A 48 -14.94 1.33 -10.60
CA ILE A 48 -15.32 1.49 -9.20
C ILE A 48 -16.20 2.74 -9.07
N ASP A 49 -16.95 2.84 -7.98
CA ASP A 49 -17.78 4.01 -7.69
C ASP A 49 -16.90 5.23 -7.37
N GLU A 50 -16.78 6.14 -8.32
CA GLU A 50 -15.96 7.35 -8.24
C GLU A 50 -16.60 8.44 -7.37
N THR A 51 -17.84 8.28 -6.93
CA THR A 51 -18.51 9.21 -6.01
C THR A 51 -18.10 8.99 -4.56
N GLN A 52 -17.53 7.83 -4.26
CA GLN A 52 -17.10 7.49 -2.90
C GLN A 52 -15.89 8.30 -2.46
N PHE A 53 -15.90 8.70 -1.19
CA PHE A 53 -14.74 9.34 -0.57
C PHE A 53 -13.48 8.47 -0.70
N GLN A 54 -12.36 9.07 -1.05
CA GLN A 54 -11.09 8.40 -1.32
C GLN A 54 -11.16 7.33 -2.45
N TRP A 55 -11.98 7.53 -3.48
CA TRP A 55 -12.12 6.56 -4.54
C TRP A 55 -10.81 6.29 -5.30
N ARG A 56 -9.92 7.30 -5.50
CA ARG A 56 -8.62 7.09 -6.13
C ARG A 56 -7.68 6.26 -5.26
N SER A 57 -7.78 6.40 -3.94
CA SER A 57 -7.05 5.50 -3.02
C SER A 57 -7.57 4.05 -3.11
N ARG A 58 -8.87 3.85 -3.31
CA ARG A 58 -9.47 2.53 -3.59
C ARG A 58 -9.03 2.01 -4.94
N ALA A 59 -8.93 2.88 -5.96
CA ALA A 59 -8.51 2.53 -7.30
C ALA A 59 -7.11 1.90 -7.31
N MET A 60 -6.17 2.42 -6.52
CA MET A 60 -4.83 1.83 -6.39
C MET A 60 -4.92 0.35 -5.98
N TYR A 61 -5.72 0.02 -4.99
CA TYR A 61 -5.94 -1.36 -4.54
C TYR A 61 -6.71 -2.20 -5.57
N HIS A 62 -7.77 -1.63 -6.15
CA HIS A 62 -8.62 -2.33 -7.10
C HIS A 62 -7.80 -2.79 -8.32
N TYR A 63 -7.14 -1.86 -8.98
CA TYR A 63 -6.39 -2.15 -10.20
C TYR A 63 -5.08 -2.91 -9.96
N LEU A 64 -4.57 -2.95 -8.74
CA LEU A 64 -3.49 -3.85 -8.35
C LEU A 64 -4.03 -5.27 -8.13
N ALA A 65 -5.03 -5.42 -7.27
CA ALA A 65 -5.53 -6.73 -6.83
C ALA A 65 -6.37 -7.44 -7.91
N ALA A 66 -7.09 -6.73 -8.77
CA ALA A 66 -7.86 -7.33 -9.86
C ALA A 66 -6.98 -8.11 -10.85
N ARG A 67 -5.69 -7.71 -11.01
CA ARG A 67 -4.70 -8.44 -11.82
C ARG A 67 -4.43 -9.85 -11.28
N ALA A 68 -4.56 -10.03 -9.97
CA ALA A 68 -4.40 -11.33 -9.34
C ALA A 68 -5.59 -12.27 -9.58
N MET A 69 -6.74 -11.75 -10.09
CA MET A 69 -8.00 -12.48 -10.16
C MET A 69 -8.24 -13.23 -8.83
N PRO A 70 -8.47 -12.48 -7.73
CA PRO A 70 -8.37 -13.03 -6.37
C PRO A 70 -9.58 -13.89 -5.96
N GLU A 71 -10.58 -14.04 -6.81
CA GLU A 71 -11.74 -14.89 -6.53
C GLU A 71 -11.28 -16.32 -6.18
N ALA A 72 -11.83 -16.86 -5.11
CA ALA A 72 -11.47 -18.16 -4.54
C ALA A 72 -10.02 -18.31 -4.06
N LYS A 73 -9.22 -17.24 -4.02
CA LYS A 73 -7.82 -17.25 -3.56
C LYS A 73 -7.69 -16.82 -2.10
N GLU A 74 -6.59 -17.26 -1.48
CA GLU A 74 -6.13 -16.80 -0.16
C GLU A 74 -5.22 -15.59 -0.37
N VAL A 75 -5.63 -14.42 0.13
CA VAL A 75 -4.94 -13.14 -0.06
C VAL A 75 -4.37 -12.63 1.26
N LEU A 76 -3.10 -12.23 1.24
CA LEU A 76 -2.43 -11.54 2.35
C LEU A 76 -2.10 -10.10 1.93
N GLU A 77 -2.47 -9.12 2.72
CA GLU A 77 -1.94 -7.76 2.63
C GLU A 77 -0.92 -7.52 3.73
N VAL A 78 0.31 -7.14 3.36
CA VAL A 78 1.39 -6.80 4.30
C VAL A 78 1.54 -5.29 4.38
N GLY A 79 1.44 -4.74 5.59
CA GLY A 79 1.38 -3.30 5.81
C GLY A 79 -0.04 -2.77 5.54
N SER A 80 -1.05 -3.43 6.10
CA SER A 80 -2.46 -3.11 5.82
C SER A 80 -2.95 -1.77 6.39
N GLY A 81 -2.16 -1.14 7.25
CA GLY A 81 -2.48 0.16 7.83
C GLY A 81 -3.87 0.19 8.45
N ARG A 82 -4.69 1.15 8.04
CA ARG A 82 -6.07 1.30 8.52
C ARG A 82 -7.09 0.38 7.80
N GLY A 83 -6.62 -0.56 7.00
CA GLY A 83 -7.41 -1.68 6.46
C GLY A 83 -8.36 -1.35 5.30
N GLY A 84 -8.37 -0.12 4.81
CA GLY A 84 -9.27 0.30 3.72
C GLY A 84 -9.05 -0.48 2.43
N GLY A 85 -7.78 -0.79 2.12
CA GLY A 85 -7.39 -1.55 0.95
C GLY A 85 -7.91 -2.98 0.98
N LEU A 86 -7.56 -3.72 2.02
CA LEU A 86 -8.01 -5.10 2.17
C LEU A 86 -9.54 -5.21 2.24
N ARG A 87 -10.18 -4.26 2.94
CA ARG A 87 -11.65 -4.19 2.97
C ARG A 87 -12.21 -4.07 1.56
N HIS A 88 -11.68 -3.14 0.75
CA HIS A 88 -12.13 -2.95 -0.63
C HIS A 88 -11.94 -4.23 -1.45
N VAL A 89 -10.78 -4.87 -1.37
CA VAL A 89 -10.49 -6.15 -2.05
C VAL A 89 -11.48 -7.23 -1.61
N ALA A 90 -11.74 -7.37 -0.32
CA ALA A 90 -12.65 -8.37 0.22
C ALA A 90 -14.11 -8.16 -0.22
N GLU A 91 -14.59 -6.90 -0.26
CA GLU A 91 -15.95 -6.56 -0.64
C GLU A 91 -16.20 -6.67 -2.15
N THR A 92 -15.22 -6.29 -2.98
CA THR A 92 -15.41 -6.13 -4.43
C THR A 92 -14.85 -7.29 -5.25
N LEU A 93 -13.70 -7.83 -4.86
CA LEU A 93 -13.00 -8.88 -5.60
C LEU A 93 -13.20 -10.28 -4.98
N LYS A 94 -13.87 -10.36 -3.83
CA LYS A 94 -14.40 -11.57 -3.17
C LYS A 94 -13.40 -12.74 -3.10
N PRO A 95 -12.20 -12.56 -2.53
CA PRO A 95 -11.29 -13.66 -2.27
C PRO A 95 -11.93 -14.67 -1.30
N LYS A 96 -11.45 -15.90 -1.32
CA LYS A 96 -11.87 -16.93 -0.36
C LYS A 96 -11.58 -16.50 1.08
N ARG A 97 -10.39 -15.93 1.30
CA ARG A 97 -9.94 -15.35 2.56
C ARG A 97 -9.03 -14.17 2.28
N ALA A 98 -9.16 -13.09 3.05
CA ALA A 98 -8.26 -11.96 3.02
C ALA A 98 -7.71 -11.70 4.43
N VAL A 99 -6.39 -11.66 4.58
CA VAL A 99 -5.71 -11.38 5.84
C VAL A 99 -4.86 -10.13 5.68
N GLY A 100 -4.97 -9.18 6.59
CA GLY A 100 -4.11 -8.00 6.66
C GLY A 100 -3.21 -8.07 7.88
N ILE A 101 -1.92 -7.82 7.71
CA ILE A 101 -1.03 -7.61 8.85
C ILE A 101 -0.46 -6.20 8.84
N ASP A 102 -0.35 -5.64 10.04
CA ASP A 102 0.32 -4.38 10.27
C ASP A 102 1.11 -4.40 11.58
N PHE A 103 2.24 -3.69 11.60
CA PHE A 103 3.11 -3.60 12.76
C PHE A 103 2.51 -2.72 13.87
N ALA A 104 1.61 -1.79 13.52
CA ALA A 104 0.99 -0.86 14.45
C ALA A 104 -0.29 -1.45 15.07
N ALA A 105 -0.23 -1.86 16.32
CA ALA A 105 -1.40 -2.35 17.07
C ALA A 105 -2.61 -1.40 17.04
N SER A 106 -2.36 -0.08 17.00
CA SER A 106 -3.41 0.94 16.87
C SER A 106 -4.16 0.87 15.54
N ALA A 107 -3.45 0.57 14.44
CA ALA A 107 -4.04 0.38 13.11
C ALA A 107 -4.91 -0.88 13.08
N VAL A 108 -4.42 -1.99 13.60
CA VAL A 108 -5.18 -3.25 13.72
C VAL A 108 -6.43 -3.07 14.57
N LYS A 109 -6.31 -2.39 15.72
CA LYS A 109 -7.46 -2.05 16.58
C LYS A 109 -8.49 -1.20 15.84
N PHE A 110 -8.04 -0.26 15.01
CA PHE A 110 -8.91 0.55 14.16
C PHE A 110 -9.66 -0.34 13.15
N CYS A 111 -8.96 -1.28 12.51
CA CYS A 111 -9.56 -2.22 11.55
C CYS A 111 -10.66 -3.05 12.20
N HIS A 112 -10.42 -3.67 13.35
CA HIS A 112 -11.41 -4.44 14.10
C HIS A 112 -12.65 -3.63 14.46
N LYS A 113 -12.49 -2.35 14.76
CA LYS A 113 -13.61 -1.45 15.11
C LYS A 113 -14.43 -1.04 13.90
N ASN A 114 -13.78 -0.78 12.75
CA ASN A 114 -14.42 -0.08 11.64
C ASN A 114 -14.69 -0.95 10.40
N HIS A 115 -14.05 -2.13 10.29
CA HIS A 115 -14.23 -3.03 9.16
C HIS A 115 -14.84 -4.36 9.61
N ARG A 116 -16.07 -4.60 9.17
CA ARG A 116 -16.82 -5.84 9.46
C ARG A 116 -17.14 -6.55 8.15
N VAL A 117 -16.13 -7.20 7.59
CA VAL A 117 -16.24 -8.01 6.37
C VAL A 117 -15.89 -9.44 6.75
N SER A 118 -16.79 -10.37 6.57
CA SER A 118 -16.63 -11.77 7.04
C SER A 118 -15.42 -12.48 6.42
N SER A 119 -15.01 -12.11 5.20
CA SER A 119 -13.85 -12.66 4.50
C SER A 119 -12.54 -11.96 4.83
N ALA A 120 -12.54 -10.88 5.64
CA ALA A 120 -11.35 -10.12 5.98
C ALA A 120 -11.02 -10.20 7.47
N THR A 121 -9.75 -10.48 7.78
CA THR A 121 -9.19 -10.51 9.13
C THR A 121 -7.95 -9.62 9.21
N TYR A 122 -7.75 -8.94 10.34
CA TYR A 122 -6.61 -8.06 10.56
C TYR A 122 -5.83 -8.51 11.80
N LEU A 123 -4.50 -8.62 11.69
CA LEU A 123 -3.62 -9.10 12.76
C LEU A 123 -2.43 -8.15 12.94
N GLU A 124 -1.94 -8.04 14.15
CA GLU A 124 -0.63 -7.44 14.39
C GLU A 124 0.46 -8.40 13.90
N GLY A 125 1.40 -7.90 13.11
CA GLY A 125 2.45 -8.74 12.55
C GLY A 125 3.63 -7.94 12.01
N ASN A 126 4.79 -8.61 11.99
CA ASN A 126 6.01 -8.06 11.44
C ASN A 126 6.21 -8.59 10.00
N ALA A 127 6.33 -7.69 9.03
CA ALA A 127 6.58 -8.03 7.63
C ALA A 127 7.85 -8.89 7.41
N MET A 128 8.83 -8.79 8.30
CA MET A 128 10.11 -9.51 8.22
C MET A 128 10.11 -10.81 9.05
N ALA A 129 8.98 -11.16 9.69
CA ALA A 129 8.77 -12.41 10.43
C ALA A 129 7.25 -12.64 10.52
N MET A 130 6.66 -13.04 9.41
CA MET A 130 5.20 -13.16 9.28
C MET A 130 4.68 -14.38 10.06
N PRO A 131 3.59 -14.24 10.85
CA PRO A 131 3.06 -15.32 11.69
C PRO A 131 2.20 -16.32 10.90
N PHE A 132 2.69 -16.78 9.75
CA PHE A 132 1.99 -17.68 8.85
C PHE A 132 2.86 -18.88 8.48
N ALA A 133 2.21 -19.98 8.08
CA ALA A 133 2.88 -21.16 7.57
C ALA A 133 3.49 -20.91 6.19
N ASP A 134 4.41 -21.80 5.78
CA ASP A 134 4.94 -21.83 4.43
C ASP A 134 3.81 -22.19 3.46
N ALA A 135 3.83 -21.57 2.27
CA ALA A 135 2.87 -21.82 1.20
C ALA A 135 1.38 -21.71 1.63
N GLU A 136 1.06 -20.70 2.44
CA GLU A 136 -0.29 -20.47 2.93
C GLU A 136 -1.15 -19.61 1.98
N PHE A 137 -0.55 -18.70 1.21
CA PHE A 137 -1.26 -17.73 0.39
C PHE A 137 -1.00 -17.89 -1.11
N ASP A 138 -2.01 -17.52 -1.92
CA ASP A 138 -1.91 -17.46 -3.37
C ASP A 138 -1.43 -16.08 -3.84
N VAL A 139 -1.79 -15.04 -3.07
CA VAL A 139 -1.55 -13.63 -3.41
C VAL A 139 -1.04 -12.89 -2.19
N VAL A 140 0.05 -12.16 -2.36
CA VAL A 140 0.52 -11.15 -1.38
C VAL A 140 0.38 -9.77 -2.02
N LEU A 141 -0.30 -8.86 -1.31
CA LEU A 141 -0.43 -7.45 -1.67
C LEU A 141 0.49 -6.62 -0.77
N ASN A 142 1.15 -5.62 -1.34
CA ASN A 142 1.92 -4.63 -0.61
C ASN A 142 1.77 -3.27 -1.29
N VAL A 143 1.14 -2.32 -0.60
CA VAL A 143 0.86 -0.99 -1.15
C VAL A 143 1.49 0.08 -0.27
N GLU A 144 2.44 0.81 -0.84
CA GLU A 144 3.14 1.95 -0.20
C GLU A 144 3.66 1.65 1.22
N SER A 145 4.22 0.48 1.43
CA SER A 145 4.73 0.11 2.75
C SER A 145 6.13 -0.50 2.74
N CYS A 146 6.52 -1.23 1.69
CA CYS A 146 7.81 -1.92 1.60
C CYS A 146 9.01 -0.95 1.73
N HIS A 147 8.93 0.27 1.21
CA HIS A 147 9.99 1.28 1.33
C HIS A 147 10.30 1.66 2.78
N ALA A 148 9.35 1.47 3.70
CA ALA A 148 9.51 1.78 5.12
C ALA A 148 10.18 0.64 5.92
N TYR A 149 10.28 -0.56 5.37
CA TYR A 149 10.87 -1.71 6.06
C TYR A 149 12.39 -1.58 6.16
N PHE A 150 12.94 -1.91 7.31
CA PHE A 150 14.39 -1.77 7.53
C PHE A 150 15.20 -2.88 6.85
N ASP A 151 14.62 -4.07 6.65
CA ASP A 151 15.21 -5.20 5.93
C ASP A 151 14.23 -5.70 4.85
N GLN A 152 14.29 -5.04 3.70
CA GLN A 152 13.41 -5.35 2.59
C GLN A 152 13.75 -6.69 1.93
N ALA A 153 15.03 -7.10 1.99
CA ALA A 153 15.43 -8.43 1.53
C ALA A 153 14.80 -9.53 2.38
N GLN A 154 14.75 -9.34 3.71
CA GLN A 154 14.08 -10.28 4.60
C GLN A 154 12.56 -10.31 4.37
N PHE A 155 11.94 -9.14 4.14
CA PHE A 155 10.53 -9.08 3.74
C PHE A 155 10.25 -9.93 2.49
N LEU A 156 11.07 -9.81 1.45
CA LEU A 156 10.88 -10.58 0.21
C LEU A 156 11.10 -12.09 0.41
N ARG A 157 12.04 -12.50 1.30
CA ARG A 157 12.18 -13.90 1.69
C ARG A 157 10.92 -14.43 2.40
N GLU A 158 10.34 -13.64 3.30
CA GLU A 158 9.08 -13.99 3.96
C GLU A 158 7.92 -14.06 2.97
N VAL A 159 7.83 -13.12 2.01
CA VAL A 159 6.84 -13.19 0.92
C VAL A 159 7.00 -14.49 0.15
N ALA A 160 8.22 -14.84 -0.27
CA ALA A 160 8.47 -16.09 -0.99
C ALA A 160 8.13 -17.33 -0.14
N ARG A 161 8.36 -17.28 1.17
CA ARG A 161 8.03 -18.38 2.08
C ARG A 161 6.53 -18.61 2.19
N VAL A 162 5.75 -17.55 2.42
CA VAL A 162 4.31 -17.67 2.64
C VAL A 162 3.50 -17.88 1.35
N LEU A 163 4.06 -17.54 0.19
CA LEU A 163 3.44 -17.80 -1.11
C LEU A 163 3.47 -19.29 -1.45
N ARG A 164 2.37 -19.81 -1.98
CA ARG A 164 2.33 -21.11 -2.66
C ARG A 164 3.18 -21.10 -3.92
N PRO A 165 3.68 -22.25 -4.39
CA PRO A 165 4.19 -22.38 -5.75
C PRO A 165 3.14 -21.87 -6.76
N GLY A 166 3.54 -21.03 -7.72
CA GLY A 166 2.64 -20.32 -8.63
C GLY A 166 1.93 -19.10 -8.06
N GLY A 167 2.03 -18.84 -6.78
CA GLY A 167 1.52 -17.61 -6.15
C GLY A 167 2.37 -16.39 -6.47
N ALA A 168 1.84 -15.18 -6.24
CA ALA A 168 2.53 -13.95 -6.63
C ALA A 168 2.40 -12.80 -5.61
N LEU A 169 3.46 -12.00 -5.56
CA LEU A 169 3.49 -10.68 -4.94
C LEU A 169 3.00 -9.63 -5.94
N TYR A 170 2.06 -8.81 -5.51
CA TYR A 170 1.59 -7.60 -6.18
C TYR A 170 1.96 -6.40 -5.33
N LEU A 171 2.89 -5.60 -5.80
CA LEU A 171 3.45 -4.48 -5.06
C LEU A 171 3.29 -3.17 -5.83
N VAL A 172 2.86 -2.12 -5.13
CA VAL A 172 2.95 -0.73 -5.58
C VAL A 172 3.75 0.06 -4.55
N ASP A 173 4.80 0.73 -5.00
CA ASP A 173 5.63 1.53 -4.12
C ASP A 173 6.27 2.73 -4.85
N VAL A 174 6.86 3.65 -4.08
CA VAL A 174 7.56 4.84 -4.56
C VAL A 174 9.03 4.79 -4.16
N ARG A 175 9.94 4.98 -5.12
CA ARG A 175 11.39 4.91 -4.89
C ARG A 175 12.17 5.78 -5.87
N ALA A 176 13.41 6.13 -5.49
CA ALA A 176 14.40 6.57 -6.46
C ALA A 176 14.86 5.39 -7.33
N ASP A 177 15.30 5.67 -8.56
CA ASP A 177 15.64 4.67 -9.57
C ASP A 177 16.58 3.56 -9.05
N TRP A 178 17.72 3.95 -8.47
CA TRP A 178 18.70 3.00 -7.93
C TRP A 178 18.15 2.07 -6.83
N ASN A 179 17.09 2.48 -6.15
CA ASN A 179 16.41 1.69 -5.11
C ASN A 179 15.47 0.64 -5.71
N TRP A 180 15.02 0.83 -6.95
CA TRP A 180 14.28 -0.18 -7.69
C TRP A 180 15.18 -1.35 -8.08
N ASP A 181 16.41 -1.06 -8.56
CA ASP A 181 17.38 -2.10 -8.92
C ASP A 181 17.71 -3.00 -7.74
N LEU A 182 17.88 -2.43 -6.54
CA LEU A 182 18.06 -3.20 -5.31
C LEU A 182 16.85 -4.08 -5.00
N LEU A 183 15.63 -3.56 -5.17
CA LEU A 183 14.42 -4.36 -4.94
C LEU A 183 14.33 -5.53 -5.93
N TYR A 184 14.69 -5.33 -7.19
CA TYR A 184 14.69 -6.40 -8.20
C TYR A 184 15.73 -7.47 -7.87
N GLN A 185 16.92 -7.07 -7.45
CA GLN A 185 17.96 -7.98 -7.00
C GLN A 185 17.46 -8.83 -5.82
N TRP A 186 16.95 -8.21 -4.75
CA TRP A 186 16.43 -8.93 -3.59
C TRP A 186 15.22 -9.81 -3.92
N THR A 187 14.39 -9.40 -4.87
CA THR A 187 13.26 -10.22 -5.37
C THR A 187 13.79 -11.52 -6.00
N ALA A 188 14.81 -11.42 -6.85
CA ALA A 188 15.45 -12.58 -7.47
C ALA A 188 16.17 -13.46 -6.43
N GLU A 189 16.90 -12.86 -5.49
CA GLU A 189 17.58 -13.57 -4.38
C GLU A 189 16.60 -14.32 -3.46
N ALA A 190 15.37 -13.80 -3.31
CA ALA A 190 14.29 -14.48 -2.58
C ALA A 190 13.65 -15.64 -3.39
N GLY A 191 14.08 -15.88 -4.63
CA GLY A 191 13.52 -16.93 -5.50
C GLY A 191 12.22 -16.53 -6.19
N LEU A 192 11.87 -15.25 -6.22
CA LEU A 192 10.72 -14.71 -6.95
C LEU A 192 11.15 -14.25 -8.35
N LYS A 193 10.34 -14.55 -9.36
CA LYS A 193 10.59 -14.14 -10.73
C LYS A 193 9.76 -12.90 -11.07
N LEU A 194 10.42 -11.82 -11.44
CA LEU A 194 9.76 -10.59 -11.89
C LEU A 194 8.97 -10.87 -13.19
N HIS A 195 7.67 -10.63 -13.15
CA HIS A 195 6.74 -10.83 -14.26
C HIS A 195 6.25 -9.52 -14.86
N GLU A 196 5.97 -8.52 -14.01
CA GLU A 196 5.55 -7.18 -14.42
C GLU A 196 6.38 -6.12 -13.69
N ASN A 197 6.73 -5.05 -14.42
CA ASN A 197 7.37 -3.86 -13.90
C ASN A 197 6.89 -2.66 -14.70
N THR A 198 5.88 -1.97 -14.19
CA THR A 198 5.22 -0.87 -14.89
C THR A 198 5.42 0.43 -14.13
N ASP A 199 5.92 1.46 -14.80
CA ASP A 199 5.92 2.83 -14.27
C ASP A 199 4.48 3.36 -14.28
N ILE A 200 3.99 3.73 -13.10
CA ILE A 200 2.65 4.30 -12.89
C ILE A 200 2.73 5.71 -12.31
N THR A 201 3.89 6.36 -12.39
CA THR A 201 4.14 7.68 -11.81
C THR A 201 3.11 8.71 -12.29
N LEU A 202 2.84 8.76 -13.59
CA LEU A 202 1.88 9.70 -14.16
C LEU A 202 0.45 9.49 -13.64
N ASN A 203 0.05 8.24 -13.42
CA ASN A 203 -1.26 7.89 -12.86
C ASN A 203 -1.40 8.39 -11.43
N VAL A 204 -0.33 8.27 -10.62
CA VAL A 204 -0.31 8.76 -9.23
C VAL A 204 -0.26 10.29 -9.19
N VAL A 205 0.60 10.93 -9.99
CA VAL A 205 0.66 12.39 -10.11
C VAL A 205 -0.72 12.95 -10.49
N ARG A 206 -1.38 12.34 -11.47
CA ARG A 206 -2.73 12.74 -11.88
C ARG A 206 -3.75 12.59 -10.75
N ALA A 207 -3.68 11.50 -9.98
CA ALA A 207 -4.54 11.30 -8.82
C ALA A 207 -4.32 12.38 -7.75
N ILE A 208 -3.06 12.74 -7.47
CA ILE A 208 -2.72 13.82 -6.53
C ILE A 208 -3.35 15.15 -6.97
N GLU A 209 -3.19 15.51 -8.25
CA GLU A 209 -3.71 16.76 -8.83
C GLU A 209 -5.25 16.82 -8.75
N LEU A 210 -5.92 15.71 -9.11
CA LEU A 210 -7.39 15.65 -9.12
C LEU A 210 -8.01 15.62 -7.72
N ASP A 211 -7.30 15.05 -6.73
CA ASP A 211 -7.76 14.99 -5.33
C ASP A 211 -7.42 16.25 -4.52
N GLU A 212 -6.59 17.14 -5.06
CA GLU A 212 -6.11 18.33 -4.33
C GLU A 212 -7.22 19.21 -3.77
N PRO A 213 -8.30 19.55 -4.51
CA PRO A 213 -9.38 20.38 -3.98
C PRO A 213 -10.03 19.75 -2.74
N VAL A 214 -10.29 18.44 -2.78
CA VAL A 214 -10.90 17.70 -1.67
C VAL A 214 -9.95 17.60 -0.48
N LYS A 215 -8.67 17.27 -0.71
CA LYS A 215 -7.63 17.23 0.33
C LYS A 215 -7.47 18.59 1.01
N ASN A 216 -7.39 19.67 0.23
CA ASN A 216 -7.27 21.04 0.76
C ASN A 216 -8.48 21.44 1.62
N ALA A 217 -9.71 21.12 1.18
CA ALA A 217 -10.92 21.38 1.96
C ALA A 217 -10.90 20.62 3.31
N LEU A 218 -10.49 19.37 3.30
CA LEU A 218 -10.36 18.54 4.52
C LEU A 218 -9.30 19.10 5.47
N ILE A 219 -8.11 19.42 4.95
CA ILE A 219 -7.02 20.02 5.74
C ILE A 219 -7.49 21.34 6.35
N LYS A 220 -8.15 22.20 5.58
CA LYS A 220 -8.70 23.48 6.08
C LYS A 220 -9.73 23.28 7.19
N LYS A 221 -10.58 22.25 7.07
CA LYS A 221 -11.66 21.94 8.04
C LYS A 221 -11.13 21.28 9.32
N ARG A 222 -10.12 20.42 9.23
CA ARG A 222 -9.73 19.52 10.32
C ARG A 222 -8.41 19.87 10.99
N VAL A 223 -7.51 20.60 10.29
CA VAL A 223 -6.16 20.87 10.75
C VAL A 223 -6.03 22.33 11.21
N PRO A 224 -5.51 22.58 12.43
CA PRO A 224 -5.17 23.91 12.88
C PRO A 224 -4.30 24.64 11.87
N PHE A 225 -4.51 25.95 11.69
CA PHE A 225 -3.89 26.72 10.60
C PHE A 225 -2.35 26.64 10.60
N TRP A 226 -1.74 26.59 11.78
CA TRP A 226 -0.28 26.52 11.95
C TRP A 226 0.34 25.15 11.64
N LEU A 227 -0.47 24.09 11.56
CA LEU A 227 -0.03 22.73 11.15
C LEU A 227 -0.34 22.42 9.68
N ARG A 228 -1.11 23.25 8.98
CA ARG A 228 -1.58 22.95 7.61
C ARG A 228 -0.46 22.75 6.62
N GLY A 229 0.66 23.50 6.75
CA GLY A 229 1.83 23.32 5.90
C GLY A 229 2.44 21.92 6.03
N VAL A 230 2.66 21.48 7.26
CA VAL A 230 3.19 20.13 7.54
C VAL A 230 2.25 19.03 7.02
N PHE A 231 0.94 19.22 7.19
CA PHE A 231 -0.05 18.26 6.70
C PHE A 231 -0.14 18.21 5.17
N LYS A 232 -0.01 19.33 4.48
CA LYS A 232 0.05 19.37 3.01
C LYS A 232 1.27 18.64 2.48
N GLU A 233 2.43 18.83 3.12
CA GLU A 233 3.65 18.12 2.79
C GLU A 233 3.48 16.60 2.96
N PHE A 234 2.96 16.18 4.10
CA PHE A 234 2.69 14.76 4.38
C PHE A 234 1.64 14.15 3.45
N ALA A 235 0.60 14.89 3.10
CA ALA A 235 -0.47 14.43 2.21
C ALA A 235 -0.05 14.39 0.72
N GLY A 236 1.18 14.79 0.41
CA GLY A 236 1.70 14.83 -0.95
C GLY A 236 0.93 15.77 -1.87
N ASN A 237 0.45 16.91 -1.33
CA ASN A 237 -0.28 17.91 -2.12
C ASN A 237 0.59 18.48 -3.25
N VAL A 238 -0.05 19.07 -4.25
CA VAL A 238 0.66 19.84 -5.29
C VAL A 238 1.59 20.87 -4.65
N GLY A 239 2.86 20.90 -5.10
CA GLY A 239 3.91 21.74 -4.52
C GLY A 239 4.61 21.17 -3.29
N SER A 240 4.24 19.97 -2.80
CA SER A 240 5.02 19.25 -1.79
C SER A 240 6.31 18.69 -2.37
N GLN A 241 7.32 18.41 -1.53
CA GLN A 241 8.57 17.79 -1.97
C GLN A 241 8.33 16.44 -2.68
N LEU A 242 7.40 15.64 -2.19
CA LEU A 242 7.04 14.39 -2.85
C LEU A 242 6.51 14.63 -4.26
N TYR A 243 5.54 15.54 -4.41
CA TYR A 243 4.95 15.87 -5.70
C TYR A 243 6.01 16.39 -6.69
N GLU A 244 6.86 17.33 -6.27
CA GLU A 244 7.91 17.87 -7.13
C GLU A 244 8.92 16.80 -7.54
N ARG A 245 9.32 15.91 -6.64
CA ARG A 245 10.23 14.81 -6.93
C ARG A 245 9.64 13.77 -7.88
N LEU A 246 8.31 13.55 -7.83
CA LEU A 246 7.61 12.72 -8.82
C LEU A 246 7.58 13.41 -10.19
N ARG A 247 7.29 14.71 -10.21
CA ARG A 247 7.19 15.52 -11.44
C ARG A 247 8.50 15.65 -12.18
N ASN A 248 9.61 15.76 -11.46
CA ASN A 248 10.95 15.90 -12.07
C ASN A 248 11.67 14.56 -12.28
N GLY A 249 11.03 13.43 -11.95
CA GLY A 249 11.56 12.08 -12.17
C GLY A 249 12.63 11.62 -11.18
N GLU A 250 12.86 12.34 -10.07
CA GLU A 250 13.79 11.90 -9.02
C GLU A 250 13.35 10.63 -8.31
N ILE A 251 12.03 10.43 -8.23
CA ILE A 251 11.40 9.23 -7.70
C ILE A 251 10.29 8.78 -8.64
N GLN A 252 10.05 7.48 -8.66
CA GLN A 252 9.05 6.86 -9.52
C GLN A 252 8.13 5.97 -8.71
N TYR A 253 6.86 5.94 -9.11
CA TYR A 253 5.93 4.91 -8.70
C TYR A 253 5.96 3.73 -9.65
N ARG A 254 6.15 2.53 -9.11
CA ARG A 254 6.08 1.33 -9.95
C ARG A 254 5.10 0.32 -9.39
N ARG A 255 4.43 -0.35 -10.31
CA ARG A 255 3.66 -1.57 -10.05
C ARG A 255 4.51 -2.76 -10.45
N ILE A 256 4.71 -3.67 -9.50
CA ILE A 256 5.53 -4.87 -9.64
C ILE A 256 4.65 -6.09 -9.43
N VAL A 257 4.81 -7.09 -10.29
CA VAL A 257 4.30 -8.44 -10.06
C VAL A 257 5.48 -9.39 -10.07
N ALA A 258 5.66 -10.15 -8.99
CA ALA A 258 6.72 -11.16 -8.87
C ALA A 258 6.12 -12.50 -8.48
N VAL A 259 6.40 -13.55 -9.25
CA VAL A 259 5.79 -14.87 -9.14
C VAL A 259 6.76 -15.83 -8.48
N LYS A 260 6.28 -16.64 -7.53
CA LYS A 260 7.01 -17.79 -7.01
C LYS A 260 6.92 -18.93 -8.03
N PRO A 261 8.03 -19.42 -8.58
CA PRO A 261 8.02 -20.59 -9.49
C PRO A 261 7.31 -21.80 -8.87
N GLY A 262 6.72 -22.62 -9.74
CA GLY A 262 6.07 -23.89 -9.35
C GLY A 262 7.07 -24.99 -9.06
#